data_8b682a97753ec315420449dab42edb9f
#
_entry.id   8b682a97753ec315420449dab42edb9f
#
_cell.length_a   1.000
_cell.length_b   1.000
_cell.length_c   1.000
_cell.angle_alpha   90.00
_cell.angle_beta   90.00
_cell.angle_gamma   90.00
#
_symmetry.space_group_name_H-M   'P 1'
#
loop_
_entity.id
_entity.type
_entity.pdbx_description
1 polymer ?
#
loop_
_entity_poly.entity_id
_entity_poly.type
_entity_poly.pdbx_seq_one_letter_code
_entity_poly.pdbx_strand_id
1 'polypeptide(L)'
;MTERPRRAQRQPRSLAPEQLASLDVTTSASPVPVRAWVVWEDGVEELVEGVAVAWTKRAVRVRWGVPPHVLETWVWAGAVERVSRAAGAAR
;
A
#
# COMPACT_ATOMS: atom_id res chain seq x y z
N MET A 1 0.72 6.90 -31.31
CA MET A 1 1.15 6.75 -30.91
C MET A 1 1.46 7.00 -29.72
N THR A 2 1.52 7.25 -29.23
CA THR A 2 1.94 7.63 -28.16
C THR A 2 1.26 7.35 -27.00
N GLU A 3 0.31 6.69 -26.88
CA GLU A 3 -0.35 6.45 -25.76
C GLU A 3 0.21 5.43 -24.95
N ARG A 4 1.22 4.87 -25.26
CA ARG A 4 1.80 3.96 -24.50
C ARG A 4 2.04 4.37 -23.15
N PRO A 5 2.45 5.52 -22.83
CA PRO A 5 2.74 5.95 -21.53
C PRO A 5 1.62 5.71 -20.58
N ARG A 6 0.45 5.78 -21.09
CA ARG A 6 -0.63 5.64 -20.27
C ARG A 6 -0.75 4.33 -19.66
N ARG A 7 -0.35 3.31 -20.28
CA ARG A 7 -0.41 2.11 -19.71
C ARG A 7 0.45 2.02 -18.56
N ALA A 8 1.57 2.63 -18.55
CA ALA A 8 2.50 2.56 -17.49
C ALA A 8 2.03 3.26 -16.26
N GLN A 9 0.95 3.98 -16.36
CA GLN A 9 0.44 4.71 -15.23
C GLN A 9 -0.74 4.06 -14.59
N ARG A 10 -0.77 2.74 -14.63
CA ARG A 10 -1.78 1.98 -13.96
C ARG A 10 -1.82 2.39 -12.51
N GLN A 11 -3.00 2.57 -11.96
CA GLN A 11 -3.18 3.04 -10.61
C GLN A 11 -3.86 2.02 -9.72
N PRO A 12 -3.46 1.91 -8.46
CA PRO A 12 -4.15 1.04 -7.55
C PRO A 12 -5.41 1.74 -7.04
N ARG A 13 -6.39 0.96 -6.65
CA ARG A 13 -7.58 1.50 -6.02
C ARG A 13 -7.25 1.78 -4.56
N SER A 14 -7.78 2.87 -4.05
CA SER A 14 -7.55 3.25 -2.68
C SER A 14 -8.90 3.42 -1.99
N LEU A 15 -8.94 3.19 -0.68
CA LEU A 15 -10.15 3.44 0.06
C LEU A 15 -10.48 4.91 -0.05
N ALA A 16 -11.77 5.20 -0.14
CA ALA A 16 -12.22 6.57 -0.29
C ALA A 16 -12.05 7.35 1.00
N PRO A 17 -11.88 8.65 0.92
CA PRO A 17 -11.74 9.46 2.12
C PRO A 17 -12.88 9.27 3.09
N GLU A 18 -14.09 9.06 2.59
CA GLU A 18 -15.22 8.87 3.45
C GLU A 18 -15.09 7.62 4.30
N GLN A 19 -14.37 6.62 3.81
CA GLN A 19 -14.21 5.40 4.54
C GLN A 19 -13.20 5.55 5.68
N LEU A 20 -12.44 6.62 5.66
CA LEU A 20 -11.42 6.87 6.65
C LEU A 20 -11.76 8.03 7.57
N ALA A 21 -12.75 8.82 7.20
CA ALA A 21 -12.99 10.12 7.81
C ALA A 21 -13.17 10.15 9.32
N SER A 22 -13.75 9.14 9.87
CA SER A 22 -14.00 9.18 11.31
C SER A 22 -12.92 8.45 12.11
N LEU A 23 -11.85 8.05 11.47
CA LEU A 23 -10.81 7.29 12.15
C LEU A 23 -9.56 8.14 12.33
N ASP A 24 -8.91 7.98 13.46
CA ASP A 24 -7.68 8.70 13.70
C ASP A 24 -6.56 8.04 12.92
N VAL A 25 -5.78 8.84 12.24
CA VAL A 25 -4.66 8.34 11.43
C VAL A 25 -3.37 8.48 12.23
N THR A 26 -2.63 7.39 12.32
CA THR A 26 -1.31 7.40 12.90
C THR A 26 -0.31 7.34 11.76
N THR A 27 0.62 8.30 11.72
CA THR A 27 1.66 8.31 10.72
C THR A 27 2.92 7.75 11.35
N SER A 28 3.56 6.82 10.66
CA SER A 28 4.73 6.18 11.22
C SER A 28 5.98 6.98 10.96
N ALA A 29 6.77 7.16 12.00
CA ALA A 29 8.07 7.81 11.84
C ALA A 29 9.05 6.80 11.24
N SER A 30 8.78 5.51 11.43
CA SER A 30 9.62 4.46 10.88
C SER A 30 8.74 3.50 10.12
N PRO A 31 8.69 3.62 8.81
CA PRO A 31 7.81 2.76 8.02
C PRO A 31 8.04 1.29 8.32
N VAL A 32 6.95 0.54 8.39
CA VAL A 32 6.99 -0.86 8.81
C VAL A 32 6.87 -1.77 7.59
N PRO A 33 7.78 -2.70 7.40
CA PRO A 33 7.72 -3.62 6.26
C PRO A 33 6.45 -4.47 6.30
N VAL A 34 5.75 -4.52 5.19
CA VAL A 34 4.50 -5.28 5.09
C VAL A 34 4.35 -5.91 3.71
N ARG A 35 3.45 -6.85 3.64
CA ARG A 35 2.97 -7.39 2.39
C ARG A 35 1.51 -7.06 2.36
N ALA A 36 1.00 -6.61 1.23
CA ALA A 36 -0.38 -6.19 1.15
C ALA A 36 -1.01 -6.57 -0.17
N TRP A 37 -2.27 -6.94 -0.11
CA TRP A 37 -3.03 -7.18 -1.33
C TRP A 37 -3.59 -5.84 -1.78
N VAL A 38 -3.28 -5.48 -3.01
CA VAL A 38 -3.80 -4.26 -3.60
C VAL A 38 -4.68 -4.63 -4.78
N VAL A 39 -5.63 -3.77 -5.10
CA VAL A 39 -6.51 -3.98 -6.23
C VAL A 39 -6.24 -2.85 -7.19
N TRP A 40 -5.88 -3.20 -8.41
CA TRP A 40 -5.61 -2.20 -9.42
C TRP A 40 -6.91 -1.69 -10.03
N GLU A 41 -6.84 -0.56 -10.69
CA GLU A 41 -8.04 0.05 -11.25
C GLU A 41 -8.79 -0.88 -12.20
N ASP A 42 -8.11 -1.84 -12.78
CA ASP A 42 -8.74 -2.80 -13.68
C ASP A 42 -9.29 -4.02 -12.93
N GLY A 43 -9.24 -4.00 -11.62
CA GLY A 43 -9.80 -5.09 -10.84
C GLY A 43 -8.83 -6.21 -10.52
N VAL A 44 -7.64 -6.17 -11.05
CA VAL A 44 -6.67 -7.22 -10.81
C VAL A 44 -6.10 -7.06 -9.40
N GLU A 45 -5.97 -8.15 -8.66
CA GLU A 45 -5.40 -8.14 -7.33
C GLU A 45 -3.97 -8.59 -7.38
N GLU A 46 -3.14 -7.97 -6.58
CA GLU A 46 -1.73 -8.31 -6.56
C GLU A 46 -1.18 -8.18 -5.15
N LEU A 47 -0.34 -9.12 -4.73
CA LEU A 47 0.32 -9.06 -3.45
C LEU A 47 1.61 -8.28 -3.64
N VAL A 48 1.75 -7.15 -2.95
CA VAL A 48 2.95 -6.33 -3.10
C VAL A 48 3.70 -6.28 -1.78
N GLU A 49 5.01 -6.07 -1.87
CA GLU A 49 5.83 -5.89 -0.69
C GLU A 49 6.21 -4.42 -0.61
N GLY A 50 5.97 -3.84 0.52
CA GLY A 50 6.26 -2.42 0.70
C GLY A 50 6.35 -2.07 2.17
N VAL A 51 5.96 -0.86 2.51
CA VAL A 51 6.01 -0.40 3.88
C VAL A 51 4.70 0.28 4.25
N ALA A 52 4.29 0.12 5.50
CA ALA A 52 3.14 0.82 6.02
C ALA A 52 3.63 2.16 6.52
N VAL A 53 3.10 3.25 6.00
CA VAL A 53 3.54 4.58 6.35
C VAL A 53 2.52 5.31 7.22
N ALA A 54 1.30 4.83 7.25
CA ALA A 54 0.26 5.40 8.12
C ALA A 54 -0.82 4.36 8.30
N TRP A 55 -1.62 4.49 9.34
CA TRP A 55 -2.72 3.55 9.54
C TRP A 55 -3.78 4.10 10.46
N THR A 56 -4.95 3.45 10.40
CA THR A 56 -6.02 3.66 11.34
C THR A 56 -6.28 2.29 11.95
N LYS A 57 -7.32 2.16 12.73
CA LYS A 57 -7.67 0.87 13.29
C LYS A 57 -8.08 -0.13 12.22
N ARG A 58 -8.56 0.36 11.09
CA ARG A 58 -9.10 -0.51 10.05
C ARG A 58 -8.39 -0.50 8.74
N ALA A 59 -7.54 0.46 8.50
CA ALA A 59 -6.91 0.63 7.20
C ALA A 59 -5.45 0.97 7.34
N VAL A 60 -4.71 0.67 6.29
CA VAL A 60 -3.26 0.91 6.28
C VAL A 60 -2.91 1.58 4.97
N ARG A 61 -2.07 2.61 5.05
CA ARG A 61 -1.56 3.26 3.85
C ARG A 61 -0.25 2.58 3.53
N VAL A 62 -0.18 1.95 2.38
CA VAL A 62 0.97 1.17 1.97
C VAL A 62 1.69 1.88 0.83
N ARG A 63 3.00 1.92 0.93
CA ARG A 63 3.84 2.50 -0.11
C ARG A 63 4.76 1.41 -0.63
N TRP A 64 4.87 1.29 -1.94
CA TRP A 64 5.76 0.29 -2.53
C TRP A 64 6.32 0.80 -3.84
N GLY A 65 7.30 0.08 -4.37
CA GLY A 65 7.93 0.46 -5.63
C GLY A 65 9.29 1.07 -5.41
N VAL A 66 9.92 1.41 -6.49
CA VAL A 66 11.26 1.97 -6.47
C VAL A 66 11.22 3.33 -7.16
N PRO A 67 11.83 4.36 -6.59
CA PRO A 67 11.82 5.67 -7.24
C PRO A 67 12.34 5.57 -8.66
N PRO A 68 11.75 6.31 -9.57
CA PRO A 68 10.69 7.28 -9.34
C PRO A 68 9.28 6.71 -9.39
N HIS A 69 9.16 5.39 -9.46
CA HIS A 69 7.85 4.76 -9.61
C HIS A 69 7.31 4.25 -8.28
N VAL A 70 7.14 5.14 -7.34
CA VAL A 70 6.61 4.79 -6.03
C VAL A 70 5.12 5.00 -6.01
N LEU A 71 4.39 4.03 -5.47
CA LEU A 71 2.95 4.07 -5.39
C LEU A 71 2.50 4.00 -3.94
N GLU A 72 1.36 4.57 -3.64
CA GLU A 72 0.77 4.50 -2.31
C GLU A 72 -0.72 4.30 -2.43
N THR A 73 -1.30 3.56 -1.51
CA THR A 73 -2.74 3.38 -1.50
C THR A 73 -3.18 2.99 -0.10
N TRP A 74 -4.44 3.30 0.22
CA TRP A 74 -5.05 2.85 1.47
C TRP A 74 -5.79 1.55 1.21
N VAL A 75 -5.52 0.54 2.03
CA VAL A 75 -6.21 -0.74 1.92
C VAL A 75 -6.73 -1.13 3.29
N TRP A 76 -7.68 -2.07 3.35
CA TRP A 76 -8.18 -2.52 4.63
C TRP A 76 -7.09 -3.27 5.37
N ALA A 77 -7.08 -3.15 6.68
CA ALA A 77 -6.05 -3.79 7.49
C ALA A 77 -6.00 -5.30 7.29
N GLY A 78 -7.12 -5.90 7.00
CA GLY A 78 -7.16 -7.34 6.76
C GLY A 78 -6.42 -7.79 5.51
N ALA A 79 -6.08 -6.86 4.64
CA ALA A 79 -5.34 -7.17 3.43
C ALA A 79 -3.82 -7.01 3.63
N VAL A 80 -3.39 -6.67 4.83
CA VAL A 80 -1.99 -6.37 5.11
C VAL A 80 -1.42 -7.32 6.13
N GLU A 81 -0.21 -7.78 5.87
CA GLU A 81 0.49 -8.66 6.77
C GLU A 81 1.85 -8.06 7.07
N ARG A 82 2.19 -7.96 8.35
CA ARG A 82 3.50 -7.42 8.72
C ARG A 82 4.57 -8.45 8.39
N VAL A 83 5.65 -7.97 7.78
CA VAL A 83 6.77 -8.83 7.46
C VAL A 83 7.75 -8.75 8.60
N SER A 84 8.09 -9.89 9.17
CA SER A 84 9.01 -9.90 10.29
C SER A 84 10.45 -9.87 9.81
N ARG A 85 11.01 -8.68 9.79
CA ARG A 85 12.36 -8.54 9.36
C ARG A 85 13.28 -9.14 10.34
N ALA A 86 12.91 -9.11 11.57
CA ALA A 86 13.74 -9.68 12.58
C ALA A 86 13.94 -11.15 12.34
N ALA A 87 12.90 -11.83 11.97
CA ALA A 87 13.03 -13.24 11.70
C ALA A 87 13.96 -13.46 10.53
N GLY A 88 13.84 -12.63 9.55
CA GLY A 88 14.70 -12.76 8.39
C GLY A 88 16.11 -12.47 8.75
N ALA A 89 16.31 -11.47 9.53
CA ALA A 89 17.65 -11.09 9.88
C ALA A 89 18.31 -12.12 10.76
N ALA A 90 17.56 -12.83 11.48
CA ALA A 90 18.12 -13.79 12.37
C ALA A 90 18.73 -14.96 11.64
N ARG A 91 18.43 -15.09 10.38
CA ARG A 91 18.96 -16.18 9.68
C ARG A 91 20.28 -15.94 9.26
#